data_71288e9ff86d4aa98f6a45566dbda392
#
_entry.id   71288e9ff86d4aa98f6a45566dbda392
#
_cell.length_a   1.000
_cell.length_b   1.000
_cell.length_c   1.000
_cell.angle_alpha   90.00
_cell.angle_beta   90.00
_cell.angle_gamma   90.00
#
_symmetry.space_group_name_H-M   'P 1'
#
loop_
_entity.id
_entity.type
_entity.pdbx_description
1 polymer ?
#
loop_
_entity_poly.entity_id
_entity_poly.type
_entity_poly.pdbx_seq_one_letter_code
_entity_poly.pdbx_strand_id
1 'polypeptide(L)'
;MDTTTSGINITKILAAFNNGEIDILLGTQMIAKGLDFPNATLVGIINADQGLHLPDFRSGERVFQLIYQASGRSGRHQKPGEVVIQTYSSNNPVIRCAAELDMDKYYEIALREREELDYPPFSWLSKIEIADKNYKRVSKLASTISLSL
;
A
#
# COMPACT_ATOMS: atom_id res chain seq x y z
N MET A 1 8.77 -17.06 7.89
CA MET A 1 10.24 -16.93 7.80
C MET A 1 10.54 -15.84 6.78
N ASP A 2 10.88 -14.65 7.26
CA ASP A 2 11.29 -13.57 6.37
C ASP A 2 12.68 -13.90 5.82
N THR A 3 12.75 -14.30 4.55
CA THR A 3 14.00 -14.53 3.83
C THR A 3 14.51 -13.20 3.23
N THR A 4 14.57 -12.15 4.02
CA THR A 4 15.25 -10.89 3.67
C THR A 4 16.76 -11.00 3.85
N THR A 5 17.35 -12.10 3.42
CA THR A 5 18.79 -12.28 3.50
C THR A 5 19.35 -12.33 2.08
N SER A 6 19.86 -11.20 1.63
CA SER A 6 20.66 -10.92 0.43
C SER A 6 19.87 -10.86 -0.91
N GLY A 7 20.05 -9.75 -1.65
CA GLY A 7 19.43 -9.50 -2.97
C GLY A 7 19.68 -10.61 -4.02
N ILE A 8 20.67 -11.46 -3.81
CA ILE A 8 20.98 -12.62 -4.65
C ILE A 8 19.88 -13.70 -4.56
N ASN A 9 19.26 -13.89 -3.40
CA ASN A 9 18.20 -14.89 -3.23
C ASN A 9 16.88 -14.47 -3.90
N ILE A 10 16.53 -13.21 -3.86
CA ILE A 10 15.28 -12.70 -4.46
C ILE A 10 15.30 -12.91 -5.98
N THR A 11 16.38 -12.56 -6.64
CA THR A 11 16.50 -12.73 -8.10
C THR A 11 16.37 -14.19 -8.54
N LYS A 12 16.93 -15.12 -7.77
CA LYS A 12 16.80 -16.55 -8.05
C LYS A 12 15.36 -17.06 -7.88
N ILE A 13 14.68 -16.64 -6.80
CA ILE A 13 13.30 -17.01 -6.54
C ILE A 13 12.37 -16.47 -7.65
N LEU A 14 12.58 -15.23 -8.08
CA LEU A 14 11.81 -14.63 -9.16
C LEU A 14 12.05 -15.32 -10.50
N ALA A 15 13.29 -15.69 -10.78
CA ALA A 15 13.60 -16.46 -11.98
C ALA A 15 12.95 -17.84 -11.98
N ALA A 16 13.03 -18.57 -10.86
CA ALA A 16 12.39 -19.87 -10.69
C ALA A 16 10.87 -19.79 -10.84
N PHE A 17 10.22 -18.75 -10.30
CA PHE A 17 8.79 -18.52 -10.48
C PHE A 17 8.44 -18.24 -11.94
N ASN A 18 9.21 -17.38 -12.63
CA ASN A 18 8.99 -17.10 -14.04
C ASN A 18 9.22 -18.31 -14.95
N ASN A 19 10.13 -19.20 -14.58
CA ASN A 19 10.40 -20.45 -15.30
C ASN A 19 9.35 -21.55 -15.02
N GLY A 20 8.41 -21.33 -14.09
CA GLY A 20 7.42 -22.34 -13.69
C GLY A 20 7.99 -23.45 -12.78
N GLU A 21 9.13 -23.23 -12.16
CA GLU A 21 9.74 -24.14 -11.17
C GLU A 21 9.08 -23.97 -9.78
N ILE A 22 8.39 -22.85 -9.57
CA ILE A 22 7.63 -22.52 -8.37
C ILE A 22 6.22 -22.13 -8.77
N ASP A 23 5.21 -22.76 -8.16
CA ASP A 23 3.80 -22.50 -8.45
C ASP A 23 3.22 -21.32 -7.69
N ILE A 24 3.73 -21.03 -6.49
CA ILE A 24 3.21 -19.98 -5.61
C ILE A 24 4.34 -19.08 -5.13
N LEU A 25 4.23 -17.80 -5.42
CA LEU A 25 5.13 -16.77 -4.92
C LEU A 25 4.44 -15.98 -3.80
N LEU A 26 4.95 -16.07 -2.59
CA LEU A 26 4.45 -15.31 -1.43
C LEU A 26 5.40 -14.16 -1.11
N GLY A 27 4.87 -12.96 -0.92
CA GLY A 27 5.68 -11.82 -0.53
C GLY A 27 4.88 -10.61 -0.09
N THR A 28 5.58 -9.54 0.19
CA THR A 28 5.01 -8.25 0.58
C THR A 28 4.81 -7.33 -0.64
N GLN A 29 4.46 -6.07 -0.40
CA GLN A 29 4.32 -5.03 -1.42
C GLN A 29 5.52 -4.90 -2.39
N MET A 30 6.72 -5.35 -1.99
CA MET A 30 7.90 -5.35 -2.87
C MET A 30 7.71 -6.20 -4.12
N ILE A 31 6.98 -7.30 -4.02
CA ILE A 31 6.69 -8.17 -5.17
C ILE A 31 5.65 -7.52 -6.09
N ALA A 32 4.71 -6.76 -5.54
CA ALA A 32 3.72 -6.03 -6.31
C ALA A 32 4.31 -4.86 -7.12
N LYS A 33 5.48 -4.33 -6.72
CA LYS A 33 6.11 -3.19 -7.38
C LYS A 33 7.14 -3.61 -8.43
N GLY A 34 6.88 -3.28 -9.69
CA GLY A 34 7.91 -3.32 -10.75
C GLY A 34 8.22 -4.68 -11.38
N LEU A 35 7.67 -5.78 -10.88
CA LEU A 35 7.89 -7.11 -11.43
C LEU A 35 6.73 -7.51 -12.33
N ASP A 36 7.03 -8.09 -13.48
CA ASP A 36 6.04 -8.63 -14.42
C ASP A 36 6.08 -10.17 -14.37
N PHE A 37 4.92 -10.77 -14.15
CA PHE A 37 4.76 -12.22 -14.09
C PHE A 37 3.75 -12.68 -15.15
N PRO A 38 4.18 -12.87 -16.41
CA PRO A 38 3.27 -13.15 -17.53
C PRO A 38 2.49 -14.44 -17.36
N ASN A 39 2.99 -15.38 -16.59
CA ASN A 39 2.37 -16.68 -16.33
C ASN A 39 1.49 -16.72 -15.07
N ALA A 40 1.46 -15.63 -14.27
CA ALA A 40 0.60 -15.57 -13.09
C ALA A 40 -0.86 -15.38 -13.49
N THR A 41 -1.69 -16.38 -13.21
CA THR A 41 -3.13 -16.39 -13.50
C THR A 41 -3.97 -15.97 -12.29
N LEU A 42 -3.40 -15.98 -11.09
CA LEU A 42 -4.06 -15.59 -9.85
C LEU A 42 -3.18 -14.66 -9.03
N VAL A 43 -3.76 -13.57 -8.56
CA VAL A 43 -3.15 -12.68 -7.56
C VAL A 43 -4.04 -12.65 -6.33
N GLY A 44 -3.49 -13.09 -5.18
CA GLY A 44 -4.16 -13.03 -3.88
C GLY A 44 -3.64 -11.85 -3.04
N ILE A 45 -4.52 -10.99 -2.57
CA ILE A 45 -4.20 -9.93 -1.61
C ILE A 45 -4.76 -10.32 -0.25
N ILE A 46 -3.87 -10.69 0.66
CA ILE A 46 -4.24 -11.15 2.00
C ILE A 46 -4.29 -9.94 2.94
N ASN A 47 -5.42 -9.78 3.65
CA ASN A 47 -5.64 -8.71 4.64
C ASN A 47 -5.42 -7.31 4.07
N ALA A 48 -6.23 -6.94 3.08
CA ALA A 48 -6.20 -5.61 2.46
C ALA A 48 -6.47 -4.46 3.45
N ASP A 49 -7.11 -4.74 4.58
CA ASP A 49 -7.45 -3.75 5.62
C ASP A 49 -6.25 -3.22 6.39
N GLN A 50 -5.14 -3.94 6.42
CA GLN A 50 -3.99 -3.62 7.28
C GLN A 50 -3.45 -2.20 7.04
N GLY A 51 -3.51 -1.71 5.82
CA GLY A 51 -3.07 -0.36 5.47
C GLY A 51 -4.07 0.74 5.80
N LEU A 52 -5.38 0.44 5.90
CA LEU A 52 -6.44 1.45 6.06
C LEU A 52 -6.43 2.14 7.42
N HIS A 53 -5.97 1.46 8.46
CA HIS A 53 -6.02 1.93 9.84
C HIS A 53 -4.73 2.63 10.30
N LEU A 54 -3.80 2.90 9.39
CA LEU A 54 -2.60 3.65 9.73
C LEU A 54 -2.95 5.11 9.97
N PRO A 55 -2.37 5.78 10.98
CA PRO A 55 -2.60 7.17 11.29
C PRO A 55 -1.86 8.10 10.29
N ASP A 56 -2.24 8.03 9.04
CA ASP A 56 -1.68 8.80 7.93
C ASP A 56 -2.81 9.07 6.93
N PHE A 57 -3.02 10.32 6.56
CA PHE A 57 -4.06 10.72 5.61
C PHE A 57 -3.92 10.06 4.23
N ARG A 58 -2.76 9.49 3.91
CA ARG A 58 -2.49 8.73 2.68
C ARG A 58 -2.72 7.23 2.83
N SER A 59 -3.23 6.77 3.98
CA SER A 59 -3.40 5.33 4.22
C SER A 59 -4.30 4.68 3.18
N GLY A 60 -5.45 5.27 2.89
CA GLY A 60 -6.37 4.82 1.84
C GLY A 60 -5.72 4.82 0.44
N GLU A 61 -4.98 5.86 0.10
CA GLU A 61 -4.26 5.95 -1.18
C GLU A 61 -3.24 4.82 -1.36
N ARG A 62 -2.49 4.49 -0.31
CA ARG A 62 -1.53 3.37 -0.36
C ARG A 62 -2.21 2.03 -0.57
N VAL A 63 -3.34 1.80 0.09
CA VAL A 63 -4.13 0.56 -0.08
C VAL A 63 -4.72 0.50 -1.49
N PHE A 64 -5.32 1.60 -1.96
CA PHE A 64 -5.84 1.69 -3.32
C PHE A 64 -4.75 1.36 -4.35
N GLN A 65 -3.59 2.03 -4.27
CA GLN A 65 -2.46 1.82 -5.17
C GLN A 65 -1.95 0.37 -5.16
N LEU A 66 -1.87 -0.25 -3.96
CA LEU A 66 -1.44 -1.63 -3.83
C LEU A 66 -2.38 -2.58 -4.58
N ILE A 67 -3.68 -2.47 -4.33
CA ILE A 67 -4.70 -3.32 -4.96
C ILE A 67 -4.73 -3.06 -6.47
N TYR A 68 -4.76 -1.80 -6.88
CA TYR A 68 -4.79 -1.39 -8.29
C TYR A 68 -3.57 -1.92 -9.07
N GLN A 69 -2.36 -1.80 -8.49
CA GLN A 69 -1.14 -2.32 -9.11
C GLN A 69 -1.14 -3.84 -9.19
N ALA A 70 -1.59 -4.53 -8.15
CA ALA A 70 -1.69 -5.97 -8.13
C ALA A 70 -2.72 -6.48 -9.17
N SER A 71 -3.87 -5.82 -9.25
CA SER A 71 -4.93 -6.14 -10.23
C SER A 71 -4.49 -5.93 -11.67
N GLY A 72 -3.70 -4.89 -11.95
CA GLY A 72 -3.16 -4.64 -13.28
C GLY A 72 -2.09 -5.63 -13.74
N ARG A 73 -1.71 -6.61 -12.91
CA ARG A 73 -0.69 -7.62 -13.23
C ARG A 73 -1.25 -8.95 -13.68
N SER A 74 -2.50 -9.23 -13.35
CA SER A 74 -3.18 -10.44 -13.82
C SER A 74 -3.69 -10.25 -15.24
N GLY A 75 -3.42 -11.22 -16.13
CA GLY A 75 -4.09 -11.29 -17.44
C GLY A 75 -3.51 -10.45 -18.58
N ARG A 76 -2.23 -10.06 -18.55
CA ARG A 76 -1.58 -9.34 -19.68
C ARG A 76 -1.28 -10.20 -20.90
N HIS A 77 -1.34 -11.52 -20.79
CA HIS A 77 -1.12 -12.47 -21.87
C HIS A 77 -2.36 -13.36 -22.08
N GLN A 78 -2.27 -14.37 -22.91
CA GLN A 78 -3.35 -15.18 -23.46
C GLN A 78 -4.36 -15.82 -22.46
N LYS A 79 -4.12 -15.68 -21.13
CA LYS A 79 -5.04 -16.21 -20.10
C LYS A 79 -5.62 -15.06 -19.29
N PRO A 80 -6.95 -15.02 -19.06
CA PRO A 80 -7.54 -14.08 -18.14
C PRO A 80 -6.99 -14.31 -16.74
N GLY A 81 -6.55 -13.25 -16.09
CA GLY A 81 -6.06 -13.31 -14.72
C GLY A 81 -7.18 -13.00 -13.73
N GLU A 82 -7.14 -13.63 -12.57
CA GLU A 82 -8.07 -13.41 -11.47
C GLU A 82 -7.36 -12.70 -10.33
N VAL A 83 -8.07 -11.79 -9.63
CA VAL A 83 -7.59 -11.13 -8.42
C VAL A 83 -8.56 -11.40 -7.29
N VAL A 84 -8.05 -11.99 -6.22
CA VAL A 84 -8.82 -12.26 -5.00
C VAL A 84 -8.35 -11.33 -3.89
N ILE A 85 -9.24 -10.51 -3.36
CA ILE A 85 -8.96 -9.55 -2.28
C ILE A 85 -9.64 -10.05 -1.01
N GLN A 86 -8.84 -10.44 -0.02
CA GLN A 86 -9.34 -10.77 1.30
C GLN A 86 -9.44 -9.51 2.15
N THR A 87 -10.63 -9.23 2.67
CA THR A 87 -10.92 -8.05 3.49
C THR A 87 -12.02 -8.33 4.49
N TYR A 88 -11.98 -7.68 5.65
CA TYR A 88 -13.08 -7.61 6.62
C TYR A 88 -14.04 -6.45 6.32
N SER A 89 -13.62 -5.51 5.44
CA SER A 89 -14.32 -4.25 5.14
C SER A 89 -14.72 -4.19 3.66
N SER A 90 -15.44 -5.19 3.15
CA SER A 90 -15.80 -5.29 1.72
C SER A 90 -16.59 -4.10 1.19
N ASN A 91 -17.27 -3.35 2.06
CA ASN A 91 -18.00 -2.13 1.71
C ASN A 91 -17.18 -0.86 1.80
N ASN A 92 -15.88 -0.95 2.19
CA ASN A 92 -15.02 0.22 2.25
C ASN A 92 -14.82 0.81 0.84
N PRO A 93 -15.06 2.13 0.64
CA PRO A 93 -14.98 2.76 -0.68
C PRO A 93 -13.63 2.59 -1.37
N VAL A 94 -12.54 2.64 -0.59
CA VAL A 94 -11.17 2.47 -1.10
C VAL A 94 -10.99 1.09 -1.73
N ILE A 95 -11.40 0.04 -1.00
CA ILE A 95 -11.29 -1.35 -1.47
C ILE A 95 -12.17 -1.58 -2.68
N ARG A 96 -13.41 -1.08 -2.66
CA ARG A 96 -14.34 -1.23 -3.78
C ARG A 96 -13.83 -0.55 -5.04
N CYS A 97 -13.45 0.72 -4.96
CA CYS A 97 -12.92 1.44 -6.11
C CYS A 97 -11.65 0.75 -6.67
N ALA A 98 -10.79 0.23 -5.78
CA ALA A 98 -9.60 -0.48 -6.21
C ALA A 98 -9.90 -1.83 -6.88
N ALA A 99 -10.89 -2.58 -6.38
CA ALA A 99 -11.34 -3.84 -6.96
C ALA A 99 -12.01 -3.65 -8.33
N GLU A 100 -12.77 -2.56 -8.48
CA GLU A 100 -13.45 -2.16 -9.72
C GLU A 100 -12.51 -1.44 -10.70
N LEU A 101 -11.26 -1.16 -10.31
CA LEU A 101 -10.27 -0.36 -11.05
C LEU A 101 -10.77 1.06 -11.38
N ASP A 102 -11.70 1.58 -10.57
CA ASP A 102 -12.31 2.89 -10.73
C ASP A 102 -11.47 3.97 -10.02
N MET A 103 -10.47 4.46 -10.74
CA MET A 103 -9.54 5.49 -10.24
C MET A 103 -10.23 6.84 -10.09
N ASP A 104 -11.10 7.21 -11.02
CA ASP A 104 -11.75 8.52 -11.02
C ASP A 104 -12.66 8.67 -9.81
N LYS A 105 -13.49 7.67 -9.54
CA LYS A 105 -14.35 7.62 -8.36
C LYS A 105 -13.54 7.62 -7.06
N TYR A 106 -12.42 6.91 -7.03
CA TYR A 106 -11.53 6.94 -5.88
C TYR A 106 -10.99 8.36 -5.62
N TYR A 107 -10.54 9.06 -6.65
CA TYR A 107 -10.03 10.43 -6.52
C TYR A 107 -11.11 11.41 -6.03
N GLU A 108 -12.33 11.30 -6.54
CA GLU A 108 -13.45 12.13 -6.07
C GLU A 108 -13.70 11.95 -4.56
N ILE A 109 -13.72 10.70 -4.07
CA ILE A 109 -13.93 10.40 -2.65
C ILE A 109 -12.75 10.92 -1.83
N ALA A 110 -11.52 10.61 -2.24
CA ALA A 110 -10.32 10.97 -1.49
C ALA A 110 -10.10 12.49 -1.42
N LEU A 111 -10.40 13.23 -2.49
CA LEU A 111 -10.29 14.69 -2.49
C LEU A 111 -11.34 15.32 -1.59
N ARG A 112 -12.59 14.83 -1.62
CA ARG A 112 -13.64 15.33 -0.73
C ARG A 112 -13.28 15.13 0.75
N GLU A 113 -12.83 13.94 1.13
CA GLU A 113 -12.37 13.66 2.50
C GLU A 113 -11.22 14.58 2.92
N ARG A 114 -10.29 14.87 2.02
CA ARG A 114 -9.16 15.78 2.30
C ARG A 114 -9.61 17.23 2.45
N GLU A 115 -10.57 17.69 1.65
CA GLU A 115 -11.15 19.02 1.76
C GLU A 115 -11.90 19.19 3.08
N GLU A 116 -12.75 18.23 3.46
CA GLU A 116 -13.50 18.25 4.72
C GLU A 116 -12.61 18.26 5.97
N LEU A 117 -11.41 17.68 5.88
CA LEU A 117 -10.46 17.54 6.99
C LEU A 117 -9.27 18.52 6.90
N ASP A 118 -9.29 19.48 5.99
CA ASP A 118 -8.19 20.42 5.75
C ASP A 118 -6.84 19.72 5.54
N TYR A 119 -6.83 18.63 4.75
CA TYR A 119 -5.59 17.96 4.35
C TYR A 119 -5.09 18.44 2.99
N PRO A 120 -3.78 18.23 2.69
CA PRO A 120 -3.25 18.52 1.36
C PRO A 120 -4.05 17.81 0.24
N PRO A 121 -4.36 18.47 -0.88
CA PRO A 121 -3.81 19.75 -1.38
C PRO A 121 -4.52 21.00 -0.91
N PHE A 122 -5.57 20.90 -0.10
CA PHE A 122 -6.37 22.06 0.34
C PHE A 122 -5.70 22.87 1.46
N SER A 123 -4.75 22.27 2.16
CA SER A 123 -3.94 22.91 3.20
C SER A 123 -2.48 22.46 3.15
N TRP A 124 -1.66 23.05 4.00
CA TRP A 124 -0.28 22.64 4.21
C TRP A 124 -0.14 21.87 5.51
N LEU A 125 0.52 20.71 5.46
CA LEU A 125 0.78 19.88 6.62
C LEU A 125 2.29 19.78 6.84
N SER A 126 2.74 20.14 8.05
CA SER A 126 4.13 20.00 8.46
C SER A 126 4.23 19.08 9.66
N LYS A 127 5.13 18.10 9.61
CA LYS A 127 5.45 17.21 10.75
C LYS A 127 6.79 17.62 11.33
N ILE A 128 6.80 17.98 12.62
CA ILE A 128 8.03 18.23 13.37
C ILE A 128 8.28 17.01 14.26
N GLU A 129 9.40 16.34 14.08
CA GLU A 129 9.78 15.18 14.87
C GLU A 129 10.96 15.55 15.78
N ILE A 130 10.79 15.33 17.09
CA ILE A 130 11.78 15.64 18.10
C ILE A 130 12.20 14.34 18.76
N ALA A 131 13.47 13.99 18.69
CA ALA A 131 14.03 12.78 19.28
C ALA A 131 15.19 13.11 20.23
N ASP A 132 15.14 12.59 21.44
CA ASP A 132 16.23 12.62 22.43
C ASP A 132 16.07 11.42 23.38
N LYS A 133 17.16 10.94 23.95
CA LYS A 133 17.15 9.88 24.96
C LYS A 133 16.46 10.32 26.27
N ASN A 134 16.36 11.62 26.52
CA ASN A 134 15.77 12.19 27.73
C ASN A 134 14.32 12.67 27.46
N TYR A 135 13.34 11.91 27.94
CA TYR A 135 11.92 12.24 27.80
C TYR A 135 11.55 13.65 28.27
N LYS A 136 12.10 14.12 29.41
CA LYS A 136 11.80 15.45 29.94
C LYS A 136 12.25 16.57 28.99
N ARG A 137 13.40 16.39 28.32
CA ARG A 137 13.88 17.37 27.33
C ARG A 137 12.99 17.38 26.10
N VAL A 138 12.61 16.19 25.59
CA VAL A 138 11.70 16.06 24.43
C VAL A 138 10.37 16.74 24.73
N SER A 139 9.75 16.41 25.88
CA SER A 139 8.46 16.97 26.27
C SER A 139 8.50 18.49 26.41
N LYS A 140 9.53 19.02 27.08
CA LYS A 140 9.70 20.48 27.23
C LYS A 140 9.88 21.18 25.88
N LEU A 141 10.72 20.63 25.01
CA LEU A 141 10.96 21.21 23.68
C LEU A 141 9.72 21.14 22.78
N ALA A 142 8.99 20.01 22.80
CA ALA A 142 7.74 19.86 22.10
C ALA A 142 6.69 20.88 22.53
N SER A 143 6.53 21.08 23.85
CA SER A 143 5.62 22.08 24.39
C SER A 143 6.03 23.51 24.00
N THR A 144 7.34 23.82 24.03
CA THR A 144 7.83 25.15 23.63
C THR A 144 7.54 25.43 22.16
N ILE A 145 7.79 24.46 21.27
CA ILE A 145 7.52 24.60 19.83
C ILE A 145 6.02 24.73 19.57
N SER A 146 5.20 23.89 20.22
CA SER A 146 3.74 23.93 20.07
C SER A 146 3.11 25.27 20.51
N LEU A 147 3.73 25.98 21.45
CA LEU A 147 3.26 27.29 21.91
C LEU A 147 3.74 28.46 21.02
N SER A 148 4.73 28.19 20.15
CA SER A 148 5.31 29.22 19.26
C SER A 148 4.76 29.15 17.83
N LEU A 149 3.96 28.14 17.51
CA LEU A 149 3.25 27.97 16.23
C LEU A 149 1.81 28.47 16.36
#